data_6f5f2dcb003464d456aac27dc234a01d
#
_entry.id   6f5f2dcb003464d456aac27dc234a01d
#
_cell.length_a   1.000
_cell.length_b   1.000
_cell.length_c   1.000
_cell.angle_alpha   90.00
_cell.angle_beta   90.00
_cell.angle_gamma   90.00
#
_symmetry.space_group_name_H-M   'P 1'
#
loop_
_entity.id
_entity.type
_entity.pdbx_description
1 polymer ?
#
loop_
_entity_poly.entity_id
_entity_poly.type
_entity_poly.pdbx_seq_one_letter_code
_entity_poly.pdbx_strand_id
1 'polypeptide(L)'
;MNQIYISNFHSWKASPENPKEKPKLEFADPLFKRRLSQITRMTIQVVHDLLEEVPEAKDIKQVFTSFRGEIEREFTINRGIIEDKEILPAGFSLSVFNTPIAAATLSLKLQAGYSVIYPSEGNFLQAFTGAASSVLSGDEEKVIFVYADEYVPDEYGPLQPENNCGFAFACLLSARKSEKSVSLDIENAEKEDFLTSPFKFAEKFGR
;
A
#
# COMPACT_ATOMS: atom_id res chain seq x y z
N MET A 1 -3.37 -24.46 11.19
CA MET A 1 -4.19 -24.09 10.01
C MET A 1 -3.37 -23.16 9.18
N ASN A 2 -3.04 -23.55 7.95
CA ASN A 2 -2.13 -22.75 7.12
C ASN A 2 -2.86 -22.09 5.94
N GLN A 3 -4.18 -21.92 6.10
CA GLN A 3 -5.00 -21.26 5.10
C GLN A 3 -5.32 -19.82 5.50
N ILE A 4 -5.10 -18.89 4.56
CA ILE A 4 -5.52 -17.51 4.63
C ILE A 4 -6.62 -17.27 3.59
N TYR A 5 -7.58 -16.44 3.92
CA TYR A 5 -8.69 -16.07 3.05
C TYR A 5 -8.56 -14.59 2.68
N ILE A 6 -8.59 -14.31 1.37
CA ILE A 6 -8.45 -12.98 0.80
C ILE A 6 -9.81 -12.54 0.28
N SER A 7 -10.26 -11.34 0.65
CA SER A 7 -11.55 -10.78 0.24
C SER A 7 -11.51 -9.26 0.12
N ASN A 8 -12.56 -8.66 -0.44
CA ASN A 8 -12.78 -7.21 -0.53
C ASN A 8 -11.56 -6.46 -1.10
N PHE A 9 -11.18 -6.84 -2.31
CA PHE A 9 -10.01 -6.30 -2.99
C PHE A 9 -10.37 -5.02 -3.73
N HIS A 10 -9.66 -3.93 -3.43
CA HIS A 10 -9.74 -2.65 -4.12
C HIS A 10 -8.37 -2.20 -4.59
N SER A 11 -8.27 -1.67 -5.79
CA SER A 11 -7.00 -1.19 -6.33
C SER A 11 -7.16 0.12 -7.09
N TRP A 12 -6.08 0.87 -7.16
CA TRP A 12 -5.94 2.06 -7.96
C TRP A 12 -4.62 2.03 -8.73
N LYS A 13 -4.64 2.40 -9.99
CA LYS A 13 -3.46 2.44 -10.86
C LYS A 13 -3.49 3.72 -11.71
N ALA A 14 -2.34 4.39 -11.79
CA ALA A 14 -2.17 5.52 -12.69
C ALA A 14 -2.28 5.07 -14.16
N SER A 15 -2.77 5.97 -15.03
CA SER A 15 -2.84 5.66 -16.46
C SER A 15 -1.44 5.60 -17.08
N PRO A 16 -1.24 4.80 -18.14
CA PRO A 16 0.04 4.75 -18.86
C PRO A 16 0.46 6.10 -19.43
N GLU A 17 -0.50 6.94 -19.81
CA GLU A 17 -0.28 8.28 -20.37
C GLU A 17 0.13 9.29 -19.28
N ASN A 18 -0.23 9.01 -18.03
CA ASN A 18 0.11 9.85 -16.89
C ASN A 18 0.49 9.01 -15.66
N PRO A 19 1.69 8.40 -15.66
CA PRO A 19 2.13 7.51 -14.58
C PRO A 19 2.27 8.20 -13.21
N LYS A 20 2.31 9.54 -13.19
CA LYS A 20 2.34 10.39 -11.98
C LYS A 20 0.94 10.86 -11.55
N GLU A 21 -0.12 10.39 -12.20
CA GLU A 21 -1.49 10.71 -11.82
C GLU A 21 -1.74 10.38 -10.34
N LYS A 22 -2.60 11.18 -9.70
CA LYS A 22 -2.97 11.03 -8.29
C LYS A 22 -4.49 10.91 -8.15
N PRO A 23 -5.02 10.05 -7.27
CA PRO A 23 -6.44 10.02 -6.95
C PRO A 23 -6.93 11.41 -6.48
N LYS A 24 -8.15 11.76 -6.85
CA LYS A 24 -8.73 13.06 -6.52
C LYS A 24 -9.09 13.21 -5.04
N LEU A 25 -9.39 12.08 -4.35
CA LEU A 25 -9.85 12.03 -2.96
C LEU A 25 -11.00 13.04 -2.72
N GLU A 26 -12.11 12.88 -3.43
CA GLU A 26 -13.21 13.87 -3.38
C GLU A 26 -13.81 14.03 -1.99
N PHE A 27 -13.71 12.99 -1.16
CA PHE A 27 -14.15 12.96 0.23
C PHE A 27 -13.21 13.67 1.22
N ALA A 28 -11.99 14.03 0.81
CA ALA A 28 -10.99 14.60 1.70
C ALA A 28 -10.86 16.13 1.59
N ASP A 29 -10.46 16.78 2.69
CA ASP A 29 -10.25 18.23 2.73
C ASP A 29 -9.24 18.72 1.67
N PRO A 30 -9.53 19.80 0.92
CA PRO A 30 -8.67 20.32 -0.13
C PRO A 30 -7.27 20.75 0.35
N LEU A 31 -7.15 21.33 1.55
CA LEU A 31 -5.86 21.78 2.09
C LEU A 31 -4.99 20.58 2.50
N PHE A 32 -5.62 19.56 3.08
CA PHE A 32 -4.96 18.31 3.40
C PHE A 32 -4.39 17.66 2.13
N LYS A 33 -5.20 17.53 1.07
CA LYS A 33 -4.79 16.89 -0.20
C LYS A 33 -3.56 17.52 -0.86
N ARG A 34 -3.36 18.84 -0.72
CA ARG A 34 -2.25 19.55 -1.38
C ARG A 34 -0.88 19.07 -0.93
N ARG A 35 -0.77 18.54 0.29
CA ARG A 35 0.50 18.09 0.89
C ARG A 35 0.83 16.62 0.61
N LEU A 36 -0.13 15.88 0.04
CA LEU A 36 0.00 14.44 -0.13
C LEU A 36 0.75 14.10 -1.43
N SER A 37 1.70 13.15 -1.31
CA SER A 37 2.39 12.51 -2.42
C SER A 37 1.44 11.65 -3.26
N GLN A 38 1.94 11.05 -4.32
CA GLN A 38 1.18 10.08 -5.11
C GLN A 38 0.87 8.83 -4.27
N ILE A 39 1.90 8.23 -3.65
CA ILE A 39 1.73 7.02 -2.83
C ILE A 39 0.75 7.24 -1.68
N THR A 40 0.84 8.37 -0.97
CA THR A 40 -0.06 8.67 0.13
C THR A 40 -1.51 8.81 -0.33
N ARG A 41 -1.77 9.48 -1.47
CA ARG A 41 -3.14 9.59 -2.00
C ARG A 41 -3.70 8.24 -2.43
N MET A 42 -2.89 7.42 -3.09
CA MET A 42 -3.31 6.08 -3.50
C MET A 42 -3.64 5.19 -2.30
N THR A 43 -2.80 5.23 -1.27
CA THR A 43 -3.05 4.49 -0.01
C THR A 43 -4.38 4.90 0.63
N ILE A 44 -4.65 6.20 0.74
CA ILE A 44 -5.93 6.71 1.27
C ILE A 44 -7.10 6.24 0.42
N GLN A 45 -6.98 6.29 -0.92
CA GLN A 45 -8.05 5.92 -1.83
C GLN A 45 -8.45 4.45 -1.68
N VAL A 46 -7.47 3.53 -1.76
CA VAL A 46 -7.79 2.09 -1.72
C VAL A 46 -8.31 1.64 -0.35
N VAL A 47 -7.82 2.25 0.74
CA VAL A 47 -8.36 1.99 2.08
C VAL A 47 -9.78 2.56 2.22
N HIS A 48 -10.03 3.76 1.72
CA HIS A 48 -11.38 4.35 1.70
C HIS A 48 -12.37 3.46 0.95
N ASP A 49 -12.00 3.01 -0.27
CA ASP A 49 -12.88 2.18 -1.09
C ASP A 49 -13.21 0.85 -0.42
N LEU A 50 -12.23 0.25 0.29
CA LEU A 50 -12.47 -0.93 1.11
C LEU A 50 -13.45 -0.64 2.26
N LEU A 51 -13.32 0.50 2.93
CA LEU A 51 -14.22 0.90 4.02
C LEU A 51 -15.65 1.25 3.54
N GLU A 52 -15.82 1.72 2.31
CA GLU A 52 -17.15 1.92 1.72
C GLU A 52 -17.87 0.58 1.49
N GLU A 53 -17.13 -0.49 1.14
CA GLU A 53 -17.69 -1.83 1.01
C GLU A 53 -17.86 -2.52 2.38
N VAL A 54 -16.92 -2.31 3.32
CA VAL A 54 -16.88 -2.99 4.64
C VAL A 54 -16.65 -1.95 5.74
N PRO A 55 -17.70 -1.21 6.17
CA PRO A 55 -17.56 -0.12 7.15
C PRO A 55 -17.01 -0.56 8.51
N GLU A 56 -17.25 -1.81 8.92
CA GLU A 56 -16.70 -2.40 10.14
C GLU A 56 -15.19 -2.60 10.11
N ALA A 57 -14.57 -2.53 8.92
CA ALA A 57 -13.12 -2.61 8.78
C ALA A 57 -12.37 -1.41 9.39
N LYS A 58 -13.07 -0.38 9.88
CA LYS A 58 -12.47 0.72 10.65
C LYS A 58 -11.77 0.27 11.93
N ASP A 59 -12.22 -0.85 12.50
CA ASP A 59 -11.68 -1.43 13.72
C ASP A 59 -10.71 -2.59 13.43
N ILE A 60 -10.27 -2.74 12.17
CA ILE A 60 -9.30 -3.75 11.75
C ILE A 60 -7.94 -3.10 11.56
N LYS A 61 -6.90 -3.74 12.15
CA LYS A 61 -5.51 -3.31 12.02
C LYS A 61 -5.02 -3.37 10.58
N GLN A 62 -4.28 -2.35 10.18
CA GLN A 62 -3.69 -2.26 8.85
C GLN A 62 -2.27 -2.82 8.84
N VAL A 63 -1.89 -3.53 7.78
CA VAL A 63 -0.51 -3.92 7.50
C VAL A 63 -0.12 -3.33 6.16
N PHE A 64 0.75 -2.33 6.18
CA PHE A 64 1.20 -1.62 5.00
C PHE A 64 2.55 -2.14 4.52
N THR A 65 2.69 -2.24 3.21
CA THR A 65 3.95 -2.54 2.55
C THR A 65 4.15 -1.65 1.32
N SER A 66 5.40 -1.34 1.05
CA SER A 66 5.88 -0.64 -0.13
C SER A 66 7.30 -1.12 -0.44
N PHE A 67 7.73 -1.05 -1.69
CA PHE A 67 9.13 -1.31 -2.05
C PHE A 67 9.95 -0.03 -2.11
N ARG A 68 9.29 1.12 -2.23
CA ARG A 68 9.90 2.40 -2.57
C ARG A 68 9.63 3.50 -1.55
N GLY A 69 8.51 3.40 -0.81
CA GLY A 69 8.09 4.46 0.12
C GLY A 69 7.81 5.79 -0.60
N GLU A 70 8.09 6.89 0.06
CA GLU A 70 7.97 8.28 -0.44
C GLU A 70 9.16 8.69 -1.33
N ILE A 71 9.51 7.87 -2.33
CA ILE A 71 10.75 8.00 -3.11
C ILE A 71 10.86 9.32 -3.88
N GLU A 72 9.76 9.86 -4.42
CA GLU A 72 9.76 11.16 -5.09
C GLU A 72 10.09 12.30 -4.12
N ARG A 73 9.55 12.21 -2.90
CA ARG A 73 9.83 13.17 -1.85
C ARG A 73 11.25 13.06 -1.32
N GLU A 74 11.73 11.85 -1.07
CA GLU A 74 13.10 11.60 -0.65
C GLU A 74 14.10 12.10 -1.69
N PHE A 75 13.84 11.86 -2.98
CA PHE A 75 14.66 12.39 -4.07
C PHE A 75 14.73 13.92 -4.04
N THR A 76 13.58 14.58 -3.88
CA THR A 76 13.50 16.05 -3.83
C THR A 76 14.26 16.61 -2.62
N ILE A 77 14.16 15.97 -1.46
CA ILE A 77 14.88 16.38 -0.24
C ILE A 77 16.38 16.19 -0.43
N ASN A 78 16.81 15.03 -0.92
CA ASN A 78 18.24 14.74 -1.13
C ASN A 78 18.86 15.72 -2.12
N ARG A 79 18.15 16.05 -3.19
CA ARG A 79 18.60 17.07 -4.15
C ARG A 79 18.72 18.45 -3.48
N GLY A 80 17.74 18.89 -2.71
CA GLY A 80 17.81 20.16 -1.97
C GLY A 80 18.98 20.22 -0.99
N ILE A 81 19.28 19.11 -0.29
CA ILE A 81 20.46 19.03 0.59
C ILE A 81 21.75 19.19 -0.19
N ILE A 82 21.87 18.53 -1.34
CA ILE A 82 23.12 18.52 -2.14
C ILE A 82 23.33 19.85 -2.86
N GLU A 83 22.29 20.37 -3.52
CA GLU A 83 22.38 21.55 -4.40
C GLU A 83 22.24 22.85 -3.60
N ASP A 84 21.21 22.95 -2.75
CA ASP A 84 20.81 24.18 -2.07
C ASP A 84 21.33 24.26 -0.63
N LYS A 85 21.77 23.13 -0.05
CA LYS A 85 22.15 22.96 1.36
C LYS A 85 21.03 23.33 2.32
N GLU A 86 19.79 23.16 1.87
CA GLU A 86 18.58 23.48 2.62
C GLU A 86 17.68 22.25 2.77
N ILE A 87 17.00 22.15 3.89
CA ILE A 87 15.96 21.15 4.15
C ILE A 87 14.68 21.88 4.57
N LEU A 88 13.60 21.62 3.86
CA LEU A 88 12.28 22.07 4.28
C LEU A 88 11.72 21.13 5.33
N PRO A 89 11.56 21.55 6.61
CA PRO A 89 11.14 20.66 7.71
C PRO A 89 9.81 19.94 7.43
N ALA A 90 8.86 20.62 6.78
CA ALA A 90 7.57 20.04 6.43
C ALA A 90 7.68 18.93 5.36
N GLY A 91 8.62 19.04 4.42
CA GLY A 91 8.93 17.98 3.45
C GLY A 91 9.55 16.76 4.14
N PHE A 92 10.55 17.01 4.98
CA PHE A 92 11.25 15.97 5.72
C PHE A 92 10.33 15.14 6.61
N SER A 93 9.44 15.79 7.39
CA SER A 93 8.49 15.08 8.25
C SER A 93 7.52 14.16 7.53
N LEU A 94 7.33 14.33 6.23
CA LEU A 94 6.44 13.51 5.41
C LEU A 94 7.19 12.54 4.48
N SER A 95 8.52 12.42 4.59
CA SER A 95 9.31 11.50 3.76
C SER A 95 9.51 10.12 4.39
N VAL A 96 9.04 9.92 5.62
CA VAL A 96 9.22 8.64 6.30
C VAL A 96 8.32 7.56 5.70
N PHE A 97 8.83 6.33 5.71
CA PHE A 97 8.23 5.18 5.05
C PHE A 97 6.77 4.89 5.47
N ASN A 98 6.40 5.20 6.70
CA ASN A 98 5.04 5.00 7.20
C ASN A 98 4.09 6.19 6.93
N THR A 99 4.52 7.26 6.28
CA THR A 99 3.67 8.41 5.98
C THR A 99 2.37 8.04 5.26
N PRO A 100 2.36 7.17 4.22
CA PRO A 100 1.14 6.84 3.51
C PRO A 100 0.06 6.24 4.41
N ILE A 101 0.43 5.23 5.20
CA ILE A 101 -0.54 4.55 6.06
C ILE A 101 -0.92 5.37 7.30
N ALA A 102 0.00 6.18 7.83
CA ALA A 102 -0.30 7.11 8.92
C ALA A 102 -1.32 8.17 8.46
N ALA A 103 -1.13 8.73 7.26
CA ALA A 103 -2.07 9.70 6.69
C ALA A 103 -3.45 9.06 6.41
N ALA A 104 -3.50 7.82 5.92
CA ALA A 104 -4.75 7.07 5.76
C ALA A 104 -5.43 6.86 7.12
N THR A 105 -4.70 6.40 8.13
CA THR A 105 -5.21 6.20 9.49
C THR A 105 -5.84 7.47 10.06
N LEU A 106 -5.15 8.60 9.94
CA LEU A 106 -5.63 9.88 10.45
C LEU A 106 -6.84 10.42 9.66
N SER A 107 -6.77 10.41 8.33
CA SER A 107 -7.83 10.99 7.48
C SER A 107 -9.14 10.18 7.53
N LEU A 108 -9.04 8.87 7.65
CA LEU A 108 -10.19 7.96 7.71
C LEU A 108 -10.61 7.62 9.14
N LYS A 109 -9.92 8.20 10.14
CA LYS A 109 -10.20 8.04 11.59
C LYS A 109 -10.18 6.58 12.04
N LEU A 110 -9.20 5.81 11.59
CA LEU A 110 -9.01 4.41 11.97
C LEU A 110 -8.34 4.32 13.35
N GLN A 111 -8.77 3.38 14.19
CA GLN A 111 -8.34 3.32 15.59
C GLN A 111 -7.55 2.06 15.94
N ALA A 112 -7.60 1.03 15.11
CA ALA A 112 -6.94 -0.24 15.38
C ALA A 112 -5.40 -0.20 15.20
N GLY A 113 -4.86 0.90 14.67
CA GLY A 113 -3.44 1.06 14.42
C GLY A 113 -2.98 0.38 13.14
N TYR A 114 -1.67 0.45 12.90
CA TYR A 114 -1.04 -0.17 11.73
C TYR A 114 0.32 -0.75 12.05
N SER A 115 0.77 -1.68 11.21
CA SER A 115 2.14 -2.17 11.11
C SER A 115 2.68 -1.87 9.74
N VAL A 116 4.01 -1.78 9.60
CA VAL A 116 4.68 -1.53 8.33
C VAL A 116 5.70 -2.64 8.09
N ILE A 117 5.68 -3.21 6.90
CA ILE A 117 6.63 -4.23 6.47
C ILE A 117 7.41 -3.67 5.27
N TYR A 118 8.73 -3.62 5.41
CA TYR A 118 9.64 -3.33 4.31
C TYR A 118 10.31 -4.63 3.86
N PRO A 119 9.88 -5.22 2.73
CA PRO A 119 10.42 -6.49 2.28
C PRO A 119 11.81 -6.32 1.68
N SER A 120 12.69 -7.27 1.92
CA SER A 120 14.02 -7.30 1.32
C SER A 120 13.93 -7.48 -0.20
N GLU A 121 14.72 -6.73 -0.95
CA GLU A 121 14.87 -6.87 -2.41
C GLU A 121 13.54 -6.82 -3.21
N GLY A 122 12.52 -6.13 -2.68
CA GLY A 122 11.21 -6.07 -3.34
C GLY A 122 10.46 -7.42 -3.35
N ASN A 123 10.73 -8.30 -2.39
CA ASN A 123 10.11 -9.61 -2.29
C ASN A 123 8.66 -9.50 -1.79
N PHE A 124 7.71 -9.53 -2.72
CA PHE A 124 6.28 -9.40 -2.41
C PHE A 124 5.76 -10.58 -1.58
N LEU A 125 6.22 -11.79 -1.82
CA LEU A 125 5.86 -12.96 -1.02
C LEU A 125 6.23 -12.76 0.46
N GLN A 126 7.40 -12.19 0.74
CA GLN A 126 7.82 -11.88 2.11
C GLN A 126 6.88 -10.88 2.78
N ALA A 127 6.50 -9.82 2.06
CA ALA A 127 5.55 -8.82 2.57
C ALA A 127 4.18 -9.45 2.86
N PHE A 128 3.65 -10.24 1.93
CA PHE A 128 2.39 -10.94 2.08
C PHE A 128 2.42 -11.93 3.25
N THR A 129 3.45 -12.76 3.35
CA THR A 129 3.62 -13.73 4.44
C THR A 129 3.72 -13.03 5.79
N GLY A 130 4.44 -11.89 5.86
CA GLY A 130 4.51 -11.08 7.06
C GLY A 130 3.14 -10.52 7.48
N ALA A 131 2.32 -10.07 6.54
CA ALA A 131 0.97 -9.62 6.83
C ALA A 131 0.05 -10.78 7.27
N ALA A 132 0.16 -11.93 6.60
CA ALA A 132 -0.63 -13.12 6.93
C ALA A 132 -0.26 -13.72 8.29
N SER A 133 0.99 -13.56 8.74
CA SER A 133 1.48 -14.16 9.98
C SER A 133 0.70 -13.73 11.21
N SER A 134 0.30 -12.46 11.32
CA SER A 134 -0.48 -11.94 12.45
C SER A 134 -1.88 -12.57 12.53
N VAL A 135 -2.43 -12.97 11.40
CA VAL A 135 -3.73 -13.66 11.32
C VAL A 135 -3.55 -15.16 11.63
N LEU A 136 -2.50 -15.78 11.11
CA LEU A 136 -2.22 -17.20 11.30
C LEU A 136 -1.78 -17.55 12.72
N SER A 137 -1.06 -16.63 13.40
CA SER A 137 -0.71 -16.76 14.82
C SER A 137 -1.92 -16.64 15.76
N GLY A 138 -3.00 -16.04 15.27
CA GLY A 138 -4.19 -15.77 16.07
C GLY A 138 -4.12 -14.46 16.87
N ASP A 139 -3.10 -13.64 16.64
CA ASP A 139 -2.99 -12.32 17.27
C ASP A 139 -4.05 -11.36 16.75
N GLU A 140 -4.40 -11.49 15.47
CA GLU A 140 -5.48 -10.74 14.81
C GLU A 140 -6.46 -11.69 14.14
N GLU A 141 -7.75 -11.41 14.22
CA GLU A 141 -8.77 -12.19 13.50
C GLU A 141 -8.74 -11.88 12.01
N LYS A 142 -8.49 -10.60 11.68
CA LYS A 142 -8.39 -10.06 10.33
C LYS A 142 -7.38 -8.92 10.31
N VAL A 143 -6.78 -8.68 9.15
CA VAL A 143 -6.00 -7.47 8.87
C VAL A 143 -6.39 -6.88 7.51
N ILE A 144 -6.26 -5.56 7.37
CA ILE A 144 -6.29 -4.90 6.06
C ILE A 144 -4.84 -4.91 5.54
N PHE A 145 -4.58 -5.69 4.49
CA PHE A 145 -3.30 -5.68 3.81
C PHE A 145 -3.31 -4.61 2.74
N VAL A 146 -2.36 -3.68 2.82
CA VAL A 146 -2.26 -2.51 1.94
C VAL A 146 -0.88 -2.49 1.29
N TYR A 147 -0.86 -2.40 -0.03
CA TYR A 147 0.34 -2.17 -0.82
C TYR A 147 0.20 -0.85 -1.58
N ALA A 148 1.30 -0.08 -1.65
CA ALA A 148 1.37 1.06 -2.55
C ALA A 148 2.82 1.35 -2.95
N ASP A 149 3.03 1.66 -4.24
CA ASP A 149 4.27 2.22 -4.76
C ASP A 149 3.96 3.35 -5.74
N GLU A 150 4.71 4.44 -5.64
CA GLU A 150 4.60 5.58 -6.54
C GLU A 150 5.58 5.50 -7.71
N TYR A 151 5.40 6.41 -8.65
CA TYR A 151 6.33 6.60 -9.76
C TYR A 151 7.73 6.93 -9.26
N VAL A 152 8.73 6.23 -9.77
CA VAL A 152 10.15 6.48 -9.47
C VAL A 152 10.68 7.56 -10.40
N PRO A 153 11.30 8.64 -9.88
CA PRO A 153 11.93 9.67 -10.71
C PRO A 153 12.90 9.09 -11.73
N ASP A 154 12.89 9.67 -12.95
CA ASP A 154 13.68 9.18 -14.08
C ASP A 154 15.19 9.21 -13.81
N GLU A 155 15.62 10.08 -12.91
CA GLU A 155 17.00 10.25 -12.47
C GLU A 155 17.58 9.01 -11.76
N TYR A 156 16.73 8.13 -11.23
CA TYR A 156 17.18 6.85 -10.68
C TYR A 156 17.52 5.80 -11.75
N GLY A 157 17.37 6.16 -13.03
CA GLY A 157 17.68 5.32 -14.17
C GLY A 157 16.45 4.65 -14.81
N PRO A 158 16.65 3.97 -15.94
CA PRO A 158 15.57 3.40 -16.72
C PRO A 158 14.93 2.22 -15.97
N LEU A 159 13.67 2.38 -15.61
CA LEU A 159 12.81 1.28 -15.18
C LEU A 159 11.93 0.84 -16.35
N GLN A 160 11.49 -0.42 -16.33
CA GLN A 160 10.50 -0.89 -17.31
C GLN A 160 9.24 -0.04 -17.17
N PRO A 161 8.78 0.65 -18.24
CA PRO A 161 7.68 1.61 -18.17
C PRO A 161 6.39 1.02 -17.57
N GLU A 162 6.09 -0.25 -17.90
CA GLU A 162 4.93 -0.95 -17.37
C GLU A 162 4.95 -1.15 -15.85
N ASN A 163 6.15 -1.11 -15.25
CA ASN A 163 6.37 -1.28 -13.82
C ASN A 163 6.66 0.06 -13.10
N ASN A 164 6.86 1.14 -13.85
CA ASN A 164 7.10 2.46 -13.28
C ASN A 164 5.85 3.34 -13.37
N CYS A 165 4.81 2.96 -12.64
CA CYS A 165 3.59 3.75 -12.51
C CYS A 165 3.10 3.71 -11.06
N GLY A 166 2.33 4.72 -10.67
CA GLY A 166 1.65 4.71 -9.38
C GLY A 166 0.65 3.56 -9.32
N PHE A 167 0.77 2.69 -8.31
CA PHE A 167 -0.11 1.55 -8.09
C PHE A 167 -0.30 1.27 -6.61
N ALA A 168 -1.55 0.98 -6.21
CA ALA A 168 -1.88 0.59 -4.85
C ALA A 168 -3.05 -0.39 -4.83
N PHE A 169 -3.13 -1.20 -3.78
CA PHE A 169 -4.32 -1.98 -3.45
C PHE A 169 -4.50 -2.14 -1.94
N ALA A 170 -5.73 -2.47 -1.55
CA ALA A 170 -6.10 -2.91 -0.21
C ALA A 170 -7.00 -4.14 -0.31
N CYS A 171 -6.83 -5.09 0.62
CA CYS A 171 -7.71 -6.25 0.75
C CYS A 171 -7.77 -6.72 2.20
N LEU A 172 -8.78 -7.53 2.54
CA LEU A 172 -8.88 -8.19 3.83
C LEU A 172 -8.18 -9.56 3.78
N LEU A 173 -7.33 -9.83 4.77
CA LEU A 173 -6.79 -11.15 5.07
C LEU A 173 -7.46 -11.66 6.35
N SER A 174 -7.94 -12.91 6.33
CA SER A 174 -8.64 -13.53 7.45
C SER A 174 -8.26 -15.00 7.60
N ALA A 175 -8.29 -15.53 8.85
CA ALA A 175 -8.21 -16.98 9.11
C ALA A 175 -9.55 -17.68 8.85
N ARG A 176 -10.65 -16.94 8.68
CA ARG A 176 -11.99 -17.47 8.48
C ARG A 176 -12.49 -17.23 7.07
N LYS A 177 -13.09 -18.26 6.48
CA LYS A 177 -13.74 -18.17 5.17
C LYS A 177 -14.97 -17.26 5.22
N SER A 178 -15.11 -16.39 4.21
CA SER A 178 -16.35 -15.67 3.90
C SER A 178 -16.89 -16.07 2.52
N GLU A 179 -18.13 -15.69 2.20
CA GLU A 179 -18.76 -16.08 0.92
C GLU A 179 -17.96 -15.68 -0.32
N LYS A 180 -17.35 -14.50 -0.28
CA LYS A 180 -16.59 -13.92 -1.42
C LYS A 180 -15.07 -14.10 -1.30
N SER A 181 -14.60 -14.89 -0.32
CA SER A 181 -13.16 -15.05 -0.09
C SER A 181 -12.54 -16.13 -0.96
N VAL A 182 -11.33 -15.87 -1.40
CA VAL A 182 -10.44 -16.85 -2.06
C VAL A 182 -9.45 -17.38 -1.05
N SER A 183 -9.33 -18.71 -0.95
CA SER A 183 -8.37 -19.33 -0.04
C SER A 183 -6.99 -19.47 -0.66
N LEU A 184 -5.98 -19.28 0.17
CA LEU A 184 -4.58 -19.52 -0.17
C LEU A 184 -3.93 -20.39 0.92
N ASP A 185 -3.25 -21.43 0.52
CA ASP A 185 -2.41 -22.25 1.39
C ASP A 185 -1.02 -21.63 1.50
N ILE A 186 -0.68 -21.13 2.68
CA ILE A 186 0.61 -20.46 2.92
C ILE A 186 1.82 -21.41 2.79
N GLU A 187 1.68 -22.69 3.10
CA GLU A 187 2.77 -23.67 2.92
C GLU A 187 3.20 -23.83 1.45
N ASN A 188 2.28 -23.57 0.53
CA ASN A 188 2.51 -23.65 -0.89
C ASN A 188 2.65 -22.28 -1.57
N ALA A 189 2.64 -21.19 -0.81
CA ALA A 189 2.66 -19.81 -1.32
C ALA A 189 3.84 -19.52 -2.25
N GLU A 190 5.00 -20.13 -2.02
CA GLU A 190 6.20 -19.98 -2.89
C GLU A 190 5.98 -20.50 -4.32
N LYS A 191 5.00 -21.39 -4.52
CA LYS A 191 4.67 -21.95 -5.84
C LYS A 191 3.65 -21.11 -6.61
N GLU A 192 3.07 -20.12 -5.96
CA GLU A 192 2.00 -19.30 -6.52
C GLU A 192 2.59 -18.10 -7.28
N ASP A 193 2.46 -18.12 -8.61
CA ASP A 193 3.00 -17.08 -9.49
C ASP A 193 2.47 -15.68 -9.14
N PHE A 194 1.22 -15.58 -8.70
CA PHE A 194 0.62 -14.30 -8.33
C PHE A 194 1.25 -13.65 -7.07
N LEU A 195 2.01 -14.38 -6.28
CA LEU A 195 2.78 -13.83 -5.14
C LEU A 195 4.19 -13.35 -5.52
N THR A 196 4.57 -13.47 -6.78
CA THR A 196 5.86 -12.96 -7.26
C THR A 196 5.89 -11.44 -7.45
N SER A 197 4.71 -10.81 -7.62
CA SER A 197 4.62 -9.35 -7.71
C SER A 197 3.25 -8.82 -7.29
N PRO A 198 3.17 -7.56 -6.81
CA PRO A 198 1.89 -6.94 -6.46
C PRO A 198 0.94 -6.78 -7.65
N PHE A 199 1.47 -6.62 -8.87
CA PHE A 199 0.65 -6.55 -10.09
C PHE A 199 -0.04 -7.88 -10.38
N LYS A 200 0.69 -9.00 -10.33
CA LYS A 200 0.11 -10.34 -10.52
C LYS A 200 -0.90 -10.69 -9.43
N PHE A 201 -0.63 -10.25 -8.20
CA PHE A 201 -1.59 -10.38 -7.11
C PHE A 201 -2.90 -9.65 -7.42
N ALA A 202 -2.80 -8.40 -7.88
CA ALA A 202 -3.97 -7.63 -8.26
C ALA A 202 -4.72 -8.24 -9.46
N GLU A 203 -4.03 -8.79 -10.45
CA GLU A 203 -4.66 -9.49 -11.58
C GLU A 203 -5.46 -10.73 -11.11
N LYS A 204 -4.99 -11.40 -10.08
CA LYS A 204 -5.64 -12.60 -9.53
C LYS A 204 -6.88 -12.26 -8.71
N PHE A 205 -6.83 -11.22 -7.86
CA PHE A 205 -7.85 -10.92 -6.86
C PHE A 205 -8.72 -9.68 -7.18
N GLY A 206 -8.30 -8.84 -8.12
CA GLY A 206 -8.99 -7.61 -8.52
C GLY A 206 -10.13 -7.79 -9.52
N ARG A 207 -10.74 -8.98 -9.60
CA ARG A 207 -11.84 -9.32 -10.53
C ARG A 207 -13.20 -9.19 -9.87
#